data_5e2cbb0dc2c5f03e30fecbfff007b859
#
_entry.id   5e2cbb0dc2c5f03e30fecbfff007b859
#
_cell.length_a   1.000
_cell.length_b   1.000
_cell.length_c   1.000
_cell.angle_alpha   90.00
_cell.angle_beta   90.00
_cell.angle_gamma   90.00
#
_symmetry.space_group_name_H-M   'P 1'
#
loop_
_entity.id
_entity.type
_entity.pdbx_description
1 polymer ?
#
loop_
_entity_poly.entity_id
_entity_poly.type
_entity_poly.pdbx_seq_one_letter_code
_entity_poly.pdbx_strand_id
1 'polypeptide(L)'
;ASRVLTSVEKNGLYLDREFNNQLLETYKPKIDAARQAIYDLPRVKKFEKKYNQEKIDKYIQSIEDELEELDYNDPKDKRKIASREQKISNIKAGIFTTKKEQELIRPINLGSSVDLPALMYSEEGFHFEVIKNNESGKPSTDEETLTNLRLTVKKPDSPKAIFLDRLL
;
A
#
# COMPACT_ATOMS: atom_id res chain seq x y z
N ALA A 1 5.38 20.70 39.33
CA ALA A 1 5.24 19.85 38.12
C ALA A 1 4.37 18.61 38.38
N SER A 2 4.57 17.91 39.51
CA SER A 2 3.86 16.67 39.87
C SER A 2 2.34 16.83 39.99
N ARG A 3 1.84 17.92 40.64
CA ARG A 3 0.40 18.13 40.83
C ARG A 3 -0.38 18.40 39.53
N VAL A 4 0.24 19.04 38.56
CA VAL A 4 -0.40 19.33 37.27
C VAL A 4 -0.53 18.03 36.49
N LEU A 5 0.51 17.20 36.44
CA LEU A 5 0.49 15.90 35.79
C LEU A 5 -0.58 14.95 36.37
N THR A 6 -0.65 14.90 37.72
CA THR A 6 -1.67 14.10 38.41
C THR A 6 -3.10 14.60 38.13
N SER A 7 -3.31 15.91 37.95
CA SER A 7 -4.60 16.48 37.57
C SER A 7 -4.99 16.10 36.12
N VAL A 8 -4.03 16.11 35.19
CA VAL A 8 -4.25 15.68 33.81
C VAL A 8 -4.53 14.17 33.73
N GLU A 9 -3.81 13.36 34.48
CA GLU A 9 -4.04 11.90 34.55
C GLU A 9 -5.43 11.56 35.13
N LYS A 10 -5.91 12.31 36.13
CA LYS A 10 -7.25 12.10 36.74
C LYS A 10 -8.40 12.56 35.85
N ASN A 11 -8.25 13.67 35.14
CA ASN A 11 -9.33 14.32 34.40
C ASN A 11 -9.30 13.95 32.89
N GLY A 12 -8.21 13.34 32.41
CA GLY A 12 -7.96 13.08 30.99
C GLY A 12 -7.74 14.36 30.19
N LEU A 13 -7.57 14.16 28.88
CA LEU A 13 -7.52 15.27 27.92
C LEU A 13 -8.92 15.53 27.39
N TYR A 14 -9.39 16.76 27.48
CA TYR A 14 -10.62 17.17 26.83
C TYR A 14 -10.43 17.20 25.33
N LEU A 15 -11.17 16.36 24.61
CA LEU A 15 -11.23 16.39 23.16
C LEU A 15 -12.49 17.17 22.74
N ASP A 16 -12.30 18.31 22.11
CA ASP A 16 -13.39 19.04 21.47
C ASP A 16 -13.85 18.26 20.23
N ARG A 17 -14.92 17.48 20.43
CA ARG A 17 -15.47 16.60 19.37
C ARG A 17 -16.06 17.41 18.22
N GLU A 18 -16.66 18.53 18.52
CA GLU A 18 -17.29 19.38 17.50
C GLU A 18 -16.24 20.02 16.60
N PHE A 19 -15.20 20.59 17.18
CA PHE A 19 -14.04 21.11 16.43
C PHE A 19 -13.35 20.01 15.62
N ASN A 20 -13.15 18.84 16.20
CA ASN A 20 -12.54 17.70 15.48
C ASN A 20 -13.39 17.24 14.28
N ASN A 21 -14.71 17.20 14.43
CA ASN A 21 -15.62 16.88 13.33
C ASN A 21 -15.56 17.95 12.22
N GLN A 22 -15.53 19.24 12.56
CA GLN A 22 -15.36 20.32 11.58
C GLN A 22 -14.02 20.20 10.82
N LEU A 23 -12.95 19.84 11.50
CA LEU A 23 -11.66 19.58 10.85
C LEU A 23 -11.75 18.39 9.89
N LEU A 24 -12.37 17.29 10.31
CA LEU A 24 -12.57 16.12 9.45
C LEU A 24 -13.40 16.46 8.20
N GLU A 25 -14.51 17.17 8.35
CA GLU A 25 -15.34 17.60 7.24
C GLU A 25 -14.58 18.51 6.25
N THR A 26 -13.69 19.35 6.77
CA THR A 26 -12.92 20.29 5.96
C THR A 26 -11.75 19.62 5.23
N TYR A 27 -11.00 18.76 5.94
CA TYR A 27 -9.74 18.22 5.43
C TYR A 27 -9.90 16.90 4.70
N LYS A 28 -10.86 16.05 5.08
CA LYS A 28 -11.09 14.76 4.45
C LYS A 28 -11.31 14.87 2.92
N PRO A 29 -12.18 15.77 2.42
CA PRO A 29 -12.35 15.93 0.97
C PRO A 29 -11.06 16.36 0.26
N LYS A 30 -10.24 17.21 0.91
CA LYS A 30 -8.96 17.67 0.35
C LYS A 30 -7.95 16.52 0.26
N ILE A 31 -7.86 15.71 1.30
CA ILE A 31 -7.00 14.53 1.34
C ILE A 31 -7.44 13.52 0.28
N ASP A 32 -8.74 13.27 0.18
CA ASP A 32 -9.29 12.32 -0.80
C ASP A 32 -9.05 12.82 -2.24
N ALA A 33 -9.20 14.11 -2.49
CA ALA A 33 -8.89 14.71 -3.79
C ALA A 33 -7.39 14.62 -4.13
N ALA A 34 -6.51 14.88 -3.16
CA ALA A 34 -5.06 14.75 -3.36
C ALA A 34 -4.67 13.30 -3.65
N ARG A 35 -5.21 12.35 -2.91
CA ARG A 35 -5.01 10.90 -3.16
C ARG A 35 -5.49 10.51 -4.54
N GLN A 36 -6.70 10.91 -4.93
CA GLN A 36 -7.25 10.62 -6.24
C GLN A 36 -6.37 11.19 -7.35
N ALA A 37 -5.87 12.42 -7.18
CA ALA A 37 -4.96 13.04 -8.13
C ALA A 37 -3.64 12.26 -8.31
N ILE A 38 -3.14 11.58 -7.26
CA ILE A 38 -1.98 10.68 -7.35
C ILE A 38 -2.36 9.41 -8.11
N TYR A 39 -3.48 8.75 -7.78
CA TYR A 39 -3.94 7.55 -8.47
C TYR A 39 -4.24 7.78 -9.95
N ASP A 40 -4.61 9.00 -10.33
CA ASP A 40 -4.86 9.36 -11.73
C ASP A 40 -3.60 9.54 -12.58
N LEU A 41 -2.41 9.60 -11.96
CA LEU A 41 -1.16 9.65 -12.70
C LEU A 41 -0.97 8.38 -13.54
N PRO A 42 -0.69 8.50 -14.85
CA PRO A 42 -0.55 7.35 -15.75
C PRO A 42 0.51 6.36 -15.28
N ARG A 43 1.58 6.87 -14.65
CA ARG A 43 2.67 6.03 -14.13
C ARG A 43 2.22 5.22 -12.92
N VAL A 44 1.41 5.78 -12.04
CA VAL A 44 0.84 5.08 -10.88
C VAL A 44 -0.10 3.98 -11.35
N LYS A 45 -1.01 4.26 -12.29
CA LYS A 45 -1.93 3.26 -12.87
C LYS A 45 -1.18 2.10 -13.54
N LYS A 46 -0.12 2.41 -14.29
CA LYS A 46 0.72 1.39 -14.94
C LYS A 46 1.44 0.52 -13.90
N PHE A 47 2.03 1.16 -12.90
CA PHE A 47 2.71 0.45 -11.81
C PHE A 47 1.74 -0.43 -11.03
N GLU A 48 0.58 0.10 -10.62
CA GLU A 48 -0.45 -0.63 -9.86
C GLU A 48 -0.87 -1.91 -10.58
N LYS A 49 -1.14 -1.81 -11.89
CA LYS A 49 -1.52 -2.98 -12.69
C LYS A 49 -0.45 -4.06 -12.66
N LYS A 50 0.82 -3.70 -12.85
CA LYS A 50 1.95 -4.65 -12.85
C LYS A 50 2.17 -5.21 -11.44
N TYR A 51 2.17 -4.36 -10.44
CA TYR A 51 2.39 -4.72 -9.04
C TYR A 51 1.32 -5.69 -8.51
N ASN A 52 0.06 -5.44 -8.86
CA ASN A 52 -1.02 -6.36 -8.51
C ASN A 52 -0.91 -7.69 -9.27
N GLN A 53 -0.50 -7.67 -10.55
CA GLN A 53 -0.25 -8.90 -11.29
C GLN A 53 0.86 -9.74 -10.65
N GLU A 54 1.97 -9.13 -10.25
CA GLU A 54 3.05 -9.83 -9.55
C GLU A 54 2.59 -10.45 -8.21
N LYS A 55 1.70 -9.79 -7.47
CA LYS A 55 1.10 -10.35 -6.26
C LYS A 55 0.22 -11.56 -6.58
N ILE A 56 -0.58 -11.46 -7.64
CA ILE A 56 -1.43 -12.55 -8.12
C ILE A 56 -0.58 -13.76 -8.52
N ASP A 57 0.46 -13.54 -9.32
CA ASP A 57 1.34 -14.60 -9.79
C ASP A 57 2.05 -15.31 -8.62
N LYS A 58 2.57 -14.55 -7.65
CA LYS A 58 3.16 -15.11 -6.42
C LYS A 58 2.15 -15.91 -5.59
N TYR A 59 0.91 -15.44 -5.54
CA TYR A 59 -0.13 -16.13 -4.80
C TYR A 59 -0.54 -17.43 -5.50
N ILE A 60 -0.67 -17.42 -6.83
CA ILE A 60 -0.91 -18.63 -7.62
C ILE A 60 0.24 -19.61 -7.41
N GLN A 61 1.50 -19.16 -7.51
CA GLN A 61 2.66 -20.01 -7.27
C GLN A 61 2.62 -20.66 -5.89
N SER A 62 2.27 -19.90 -4.85
CA SER A 62 2.16 -20.47 -3.50
C SER A 62 1.10 -21.58 -3.37
N ILE A 63 0.03 -21.53 -4.20
CA ILE A 63 -0.99 -22.58 -4.23
C ILE A 63 -0.51 -23.77 -5.07
N GLU A 64 0.24 -23.50 -6.16
CA GLU A 64 0.85 -24.55 -6.98
C GLU A 64 1.90 -25.34 -6.19
N ASP A 65 2.75 -24.64 -5.41
CA ASP A 65 3.70 -25.27 -4.49
C ASP A 65 2.99 -26.15 -3.44
N GLU A 66 1.86 -25.68 -2.87
CA GLU A 66 1.03 -26.49 -1.97
C GLU A 66 0.40 -27.73 -2.66
N LEU A 67 0.14 -27.65 -3.97
CA LEU A 67 -0.39 -28.79 -4.75
C LEU A 67 0.69 -29.86 -4.98
N GLU A 68 1.94 -29.47 -5.16
CA GLU A 68 3.06 -30.40 -5.35
C GLU A 68 3.32 -31.27 -4.11
N GLU A 69 2.95 -30.78 -2.90
CA GLU A 69 3.08 -31.53 -1.65
C GLU A 69 1.98 -32.59 -1.44
N LEU A 70 0.91 -32.58 -2.26
CA LEU A 70 -0.25 -33.45 -2.10
C LEU A 70 -0.11 -34.73 -2.96
N ASP A 71 -0.56 -35.87 -2.43
CA ASP A 71 -0.61 -37.13 -3.18
C ASP A 71 -1.92 -37.23 -3.99
N TYR A 72 -1.81 -37.18 -5.31
CA TYR A 72 -2.94 -37.31 -6.25
C TYR A 72 -3.65 -38.68 -6.16
N ASN A 73 -3.02 -39.70 -5.59
CA ASN A 73 -3.57 -41.02 -5.43
C ASN A 73 -4.31 -41.19 -4.08
N ASP A 74 -4.02 -40.31 -3.09
CA ASP A 74 -4.71 -40.37 -1.79
C ASP A 74 -6.14 -39.80 -1.89
N PRO A 75 -7.18 -40.60 -1.57
CA PRO A 75 -8.56 -40.13 -1.53
C PRO A 75 -8.81 -38.89 -0.64
N LYS A 76 -8.01 -38.72 0.41
CA LYS A 76 -8.11 -37.60 1.35
C LYS A 76 -7.62 -36.28 0.72
N ASP A 77 -6.63 -36.38 -0.16
CA ASP A 77 -6.05 -35.20 -0.80
C ASP A 77 -6.80 -34.79 -2.06
N LYS A 78 -7.54 -35.70 -2.71
CA LYS A 78 -8.34 -35.38 -3.92
C LYS A 78 -9.26 -34.17 -3.75
N ARG A 79 -9.92 -34.02 -2.59
CA ARG A 79 -10.79 -32.87 -2.32
C ARG A 79 -10.01 -31.55 -2.18
N LYS A 80 -8.82 -31.64 -1.56
CA LYS A 80 -7.94 -30.47 -1.38
C LYS A 80 -7.38 -30.03 -2.75
N ILE A 81 -6.96 -31.00 -3.56
CA ILE A 81 -6.46 -30.76 -4.92
C ILE A 81 -7.53 -30.06 -5.76
N ALA A 82 -8.73 -30.65 -5.86
CA ALA A 82 -9.83 -30.05 -6.63
C ALA A 82 -10.19 -28.63 -6.15
N SER A 83 -10.17 -28.39 -4.83
CA SER A 83 -10.42 -27.07 -4.27
C SER A 83 -9.35 -26.04 -4.64
N ARG A 84 -8.06 -26.42 -4.64
CA ARG A 84 -6.95 -25.55 -5.01
C ARG A 84 -6.92 -25.26 -6.50
N GLU A 85 -7.12 -26.27 -7.32
CA GLU A 85 -7.22 -26.12 -8.80
C GLU A 85 -8.38 -25.18 -9.17
N GLN A 86 -9.55 -25.35 -8.55
CA GLN A 86 -10.68 -24.46 -8.74
C GLN A 86 -10.34 -23.01 -8.30
N LYS A 87 -9.61 -22.85 -7.22
CA LYS A 87 -9.17 -21.54 -6.73
C LYS A 87 -8.23 -20.87 -7.71
N ILE A 88 -7.23 -21.58 -8.23
CA ILE A 88 -6.33 -21.07 -9.28
C ILE A 88 -7.13 -20.65 -10.51
N SER A 89 -8.07 -21.50 -10.95
CA SER A 89 -8.93 -21.22 -12.10
C SER A 89 -9.75 -19.95 -11.90
N ASN A 90 -10.35 -19.77 -10.72
CA ASN A 90 -11.11 -18.57 -10.37
C ASN A 90 -10.25 -17.31 -10.42
N ILE A 91 -9.06 -17.35 -9.81
CA ILE A 91 -8.12 -16.22 -9.80
C ILE A 91 -7.67 -15.86 -11.22
N LYS A 92 -7.32 -16.85 -12.05
CA LYS A 92 -6.96 -16.65 -13.47
C LYS A 92 -8.13 -16.08 -14.29
N ALA A 93 -9.37 -16.38 -13.90
CA ALA A 93 -10.58 -15.78 -14.49
C ALA A 93 -10.94 -14.40 -13.92
N GLY A 94 -10.14 -13.85 -12.99
CA GLY A 94 -10.41 -12.56 -12.34
C GLY A 94 -11.47 -12.59 -11.24
N ILE A 95 -11.80 -13.78 -10.73
CA ILE A 95 -12.81 -13.99 -9.67
C ILE A 95 -12.07 -14.13 -8.33
N PHE A 96 -12.21 -13.11 -7.47
CA PHE A 96 -11.58 -13.03 -6.15
C PHE A 96 -12.65 -13.15 -5.07
N THR A 97 -12.72 -14.30 -4.40
CA THR A 97 -13.81 -14.67 -3.48
C THR A 97 -13.50 -14.39 -2.02
N THR A 98 -12.25 -14.51 -1.62
CA THR A 98 -11.82 -14.30 -0.24
C THR A 98 -11.24 -12.91 -0.02
N LYS A 99 -11.27 -12.41 1.23
CA LYS A 99 -10.65 -11.12 1.59
C LYS A 99 -9.18 -11.07 1.19
N LYS A 100 -8.43 -12.17 1.39
CA LYS A 100 -7.02 -12.28 1.01
C LYS A 100 -6.84 -12.11 -0.51
N GLU A 101 -7.71 -12.69 -1.31
CA GLU A 101 -7.68 -12.54 -2.77
C GLU A 101 -8.05 -11.12 -3.20
N GLN A 102 -9.04 -10.51 -2.57
CA GLN A 102 -9.44 -9.12 -2.85
C GLN A 102 -8.32 -8.11 -2.54
N GLU A 103 -7.48 -8.40 -1.53
CA GLU A 103 -6.29 -7.59 -1.24
C GLU A 103 -5.23 -7.62 -2.34
N LEU A 104 -5.20 -8.66 -3.20
CA LEU A 104 -4.25 -8.72 -4.32
C LEU A 104 -4.53 -7.66 -5.39
N ILE A 105 -5.79 -7.27 -5.54
CA ILE A 105 -6.25 -6.30 -6.57
C ILE A 105 -6.59 -4.93 -6.00
N ARG A 106 -6.31 -4.70 -4.72
CA ARG A 106 -6.60 -3.39 -4.10
C ARG A 106 -5.72 -2.30 -4.69
N PRO A 107 -6.20 -1.04 -4.70
CA PRO A 107 -5.36 0.11 -5.01
C PRO A 107 -4.13 0.18 -4.09
N ILE A 108 -3.04 0.75 -4.60
CA ILE A 108 -1.82 0.98 -3.82
C ILE A 108 -2.16 1.82 -2.60
N ASN A 109 -1.73 1.38 -1.43
CA ASN A 109 -1.90 2.15 -0.21
C ASN A 109 -0.73 3.12 -0.02
N LEU A 110 -0.97 4.41 -0.28
CA LEU A 110 0.04 5.47 -0.12
C LEU A 110 0.52 5.66 1.33
N GLY A 111 -0.21 5.13 2.33
CA GLY A 111 0.22 5.11 3.73
C GLY A 111 0.94 3.81 4.14
N SER A 112 1.16 2.89 3.21
CA SER A 112 1.80 1.61 3.50
C SER A 112 3.33 1.72 3.45
N SER A 113 3.99 1.21 4.47
CA SER A 113 5.46 1.06 4.51
C SER A 113 6.02 0.05 3.50
N VAL A 114 5.18 -0.59 2.70
CA VAL A 114 5.56 -1.54 1.65
C VAL A 114 5.18 -1.01 0.27
N ASP A 115 3.93 -0.58 0.09
CA ASP A 115 3.41 -0.18 -1.23
C ASP A 115 4.01 1.15 -1.70
N LEU A 116 4.13 2.15 -0.80
CA LEU A 116 4.69 3.45 -1.15
C LEU A 116 6.17 3.37 -1.53
N PRO A 117 7.06 2.71 -0.75
CA PRO A 117 8.44 2.49 -1.18
C PRO A 117 8.55 1.71 -2.48
N ALA A 118 7.70 0.70 -2.71
CA ALA A 118 7.68 -0.04 -3.97
C ALA A 118 7.34 0.86 -5.16
N LEU A 119 6.34 1.75 -5.02
CA LEU A 119 6.00 2.74 -6.04
C LEU A 119 7.13 3.75 -6.28
N MET A 120 7.82 4.19 -5.22
CA MET A 120 8.83 5.24 -5.31
C MET A 120 10.15 4.74 -5.89
N TYR A 121 10.65 3.60 -5.42
CA TYR A 121 12.03 3.17 -5.63
C TYR A 121 12.20 2.06 -6.66
N SER A 122 11.15 1.30 -7.01
CA SER A 122 11.27 0.25 -8.03
C SER A 122 11.46 0.83 -9.44
N GLU A 123 12.01 0.05 -10.34
CA GLU A 123 12.22 0.40 -11.75
C GLU A 123 10.90 0.66 -12.48
N GLU A 124 9.87 -0.13 -12.18
CA GLU A 124 8.54 0.04 -12.73
C GLU A 124 7.80 1.26 -12.19
N GLY A 125 8.15 1.69 -10.97
CA GLY A 125 7.61 2.86 -10.30
C GLY A 125 8.26 4.15 -10.76
N PHE A 126 8.51 5.07 -9.84
CA PHE A 126 9.16 6.35 -10.15
C PHE A 126 10.69 6.25 -10.23
N HIS A 127 11.29 5.18 -9.75
CA HIS A 127 12.73 4.96 -9.75
C HIS A 127 13.51 6.16 -9.18
N PHE A 128 13.18 6.53 -7.94
CA PHE A 128 13.96 7.51 -7.20
C PHE A 128 15.23 6.86 -6.64
N GLU A 129 16.26 7.65 -6.45
CA GLU A 129 17.43 7.21 -5.69
C GLU A 129 17.13 7.10 -4.21
N VAL A 130 17.63 6.05 -3.56
CA VAL A 130 17.48 5.87 -2.11
C VAL A 130 18.44 6.80 -1.39
N ILE A 131 17.92 7.86 -0.75
CA ILE A 131 18.73 8.84 -0.01
C ILE A 131 18.99 8.36 1.43
N LYS A 132 17.97 7.74 2.05
CA LYS A 132 17.99 7.34 3.46
C LYS A 132 17.26 6.02 3.64
N ASN A 133 17.76 5.18 4.52
CA ASN A 133 17.06 3.98 4.98
C ASN A 133 16.45 4.23 6.37
N ASN A 134 15.33 3.56 6.65
CA ASN A 134 14.75 3.51 7.98
C ASN A 134 15.54 2.56 8.91
N GLU A 135 15.14 2.48 10.18
CA GLU A 135 15.79 1.62 11.19
C GLU A 135 15.80 0.13 10.81
N SER A 136 14.86 -0.31 9.96
CA SER A 136 14.79 -1.69 9.44
C SER A 136 15.63 -1.91 8.16
N GLY A 137 16.45 -0.94 7.74
CA GLY A 137 17.30 -1.03 6.55
C GLY A 137 16.55 -0.88 5.22
N LYS A 138 15.25 -0.55 5.24
CA LYS A 138 14.43 -0.32 4.03
C LYS A 138 14.45 1.15 3.64
N PRO A 139 14.28 1.49 2.35
CA PRO A 139 14.18 2.87 1.89
C PRO A 139 13.13 3.66 2.66
N SER A 140 13.51 4.83 3.19
CA SER A 140 12.61 5.70 3.94
C SER A 140 11.66 6.45 3.01
N THR A 141 10.45 6.71 3.51
CA THR A 141 9.43 7.56 2.87
C THR A 141 8.90 8.59 3.86
N ASP A 142 9.74 8.99 4.84
CA ASP A 142 9.41 10.05 5.77
C ASP A 142 9.37 11.43 5.06
N GLU A 143 8.73 12.40 5.69
CA GLU A 143 8.54 13.75 5.15
C GLU A 143 9.89 14.42 4.79
N GLU A 144 10.91 14.22 5.62
CA GLU A 144 12.26 14.74 5.38
C GLU A 144 12.85 14.17 4.07
N THR A 145 12.75 12.84 3.91
CA THR A 145 13.23 12.15 2.70
C THR A 145 12.46 12.61 1.46
N LEU A 146 11.14 12.72 1.54
CA LEU A 146 10.30 13.19 0.43
C LEU A 146 10.65 14.63 0.03
N THR A 147 10.84 15.52 1.00
CA THR A 147 11.25 16.90 0.77
C THR A 147 12.63 16.96 0.10
N ASN A 148 13.60 16.19 0.57
CA ASN A 148 14.94 16.12 -0.02
C ASN A 148 14.88 15.57 -1.46
N LEU A 149 14.09 14.51 -1.70
CA LEU A 149 13.87 14.00 -3.06
C LEU A 149 13.27 15.06 -3.97
N ARG A 150 12.31 15.84 -3.47
CA ARG A 150 11.71 16.92 -4.26
C ARG A 150 12.73 17.97 -4.68
N LEU A 151 13.67 18.33 -3.81
CA LEU A 151 14.76 19.28 -4.12
C LEU A 151 15.72 18.75 -5.18
N THR A 152 15.91 17.43 -5.29
CA THR A 152 16.77 16.84 -6.32
C THR A 152 16.15 16.85 -7.71
N VAL A 153 14.82 16.94 -7.82
CA VAL A 153 14.11 16.92 -9.10
C VAL A 153 14.15 18.30 -9.76
N LYS A 154 15.05 18.47 -10.73
CA LYS A 154 15.27 19.76 -11.42
C LYS A 154 14.12 20.23 -12.29
N LYS A 155 13.32 19.31 -12.88
CA LYS A 155 12.23 19.66 -13.79
C LYS A 155 10.89 19.67 -13.01
N PRO A 156 10.27 20.86 -12.82
CA PRO A 156 9.04 20.99 -12.03
C PRO A 156 7.84 20.24 -12.64
N ASP A 157 7.76 20.18 -13.98
CA ASP A 157 6.67 19.51 -14.69
C ASP A 157 6.93 18.02 -14.96
N SER A 158 7.98 17.44 -14.37
CA SER A 158 8.24 16.01 -14.53
C SER A 158 7.25 15.18 -13.74
N PRO A 159 6.92 13.97 -14.20
CA PRO A 159 6.05 13.05 -13.43
C PRO A 159 6.55 12.80 -11.99
N LYS A 160 7.86 12.84 -11.77
CA LYS A 160 8.48 12.73 -10.44
C LYS A 160 8.16 13.94 -9.56
N ALA A 161 8.27 15.15 -10.09
CA ALA A 161 7.96 16.38 -9.35
C ALA A 161 6.47 16.45 -9.01
N ILE A 162 5.60 16.24 -10.02
CA ILE A 162 4.14 16.26 -9.84
C ILE A 162 3.71 15.23 -8.80
N PHE A 163 4.30 14.03 -8.79
CA PHE A 163 4.01 13.01 -7.78
C PHE A 163 4.40 13.47 -6.37
N LEU A 164 5.62 13.99 -6.18
CA LEU A 164 6.09 14.45 -4.87
C LEU A 164 5.30 15.68 -4.38
N ASP A 165 4.97 16.62 -5.27
CA ASP A 165 4.18 17.83 -4.92
C ASP A 165 2.74 17.49 -4.49
N ARG A 166 2.23 16.31 -4.88
CA ARG A 166 0.90 15.83 -4.46
C ARG A 166 0.97 14.94 -3.22
N LEU A 167 2.13 14.41 -2.91
CA LEU A 167 2.34 13.53 -1.76
C LEU A 167 2.70 14.33 -0.50
N LEU A 168 3.43 15.45 -0.65
CA LEU A 168 3.77 16.42 0.39
C LEU A 168 2.61 17.37 0.69
#